data_6ddb8e067108dacb8434d99056c9532a
#
_entry.id   6ddb8e067108dacb8434d99056c9532a
#
_cell.length_a   1.000
_cell.length_b   1.000
_cell.length_c   1.000
_cell.angle_alpha   90.00
_cell.angle_beta   90.00
_cell.angle_gamma   90.00
#
_symmetry.space_group_name_H-M   'P 1'
#
loop_
_entity.id
_entity.type
_entity.pdbx_description
1 polymer ?
#
loop_
_entity_poly.entity_id
_entity_poly.type
_entity_poly.pdbx_seq_one_letter_code
_entity_poly.pdbx_strand_id
1 'polypeptide(L)'
;MAKLVLKDANIVFNGTDISANVASVSLSTTAAEVATTAFGSSAVTRVSGLIDNSVTFSIHNDYNAIDGIFFPLVGSTAVTCVIKPNGTAAASSANPSYSCSVLVTEWTPVNGAVGELATADVTFPISGAIAKSVGA
;
A
#
# COMPACT_ATOMS: atom_id res chain seq x y z
N MET A 1 -6.90 -1.23 25.00
CA MET A 1 -5.76 -1.14 24.09
C MET A 1 -5.77 -2.30 23.11
N ALA A 2 -6.02 -2.00 21.88
CA ALA A 2 -6.17 -3.05 20.87
C ALA A 2 -4.90 -3.20 20.02
N LYS A 3 -4.11 -4.20 20.34
CA LYS A 3 -3.01 -4.62 19.48
C LYS A 3 -3.52 -5.73 18.60
N LEU A 4 -3.26 -5.60 17.30
CA LEU A 4 -3.82 -6.49 16.31
C LEU A 4 -2.71 -7.28 15.62
N VAL A 5 -2.90 -8.59 15.55
CA VAL A 5 -2.06 -9.44 14.71
C VAL A 5 -2.69 -9.51 13.34
N LEU A 6 -1.93 -9.17 12.31
CA LEU A 6 -2.44 -9.17 10.94
C LEU A 6 -2.57 -10.60 10.42
N LYS A 7 -3.77 -11.16 10.48
CA LYS A 7 -4.08 -12.47 9.95
C LYS A 7 -5.01 -12.41 8.75
N ASP A 8 -5.97 -11.49 8.81
CA ASP A 8 -7.06 -11.40 7.84
C ASP A 8 -7.17 -10.02 7.25
N ALA A 9 -6.03 -9.38 6.97
CA ALA A 9 -6.04 -8.08 6.32
C ALA A 9 -6.82 -8.16 5.01
N ASN A 10 -7.70 -7.21 4.79
CA ASN A 10 -8.49 -7.15 3.57
C ASN A 10 -7.85 -6.14 2.61
N ILE A 11 -7.58 -6.58 1.40
CA ILE A 11 -6.96 -5.75 0.37
C ILE A 11 -7.82 -5.86 -0.88
N VAL A 12 -8.46 -4.76 -1.24
CA VAL A 12 -9.26 -4.66 -2.46
C VAL A 12 -8.50 -3.77 -3.43
N PHE A 13 -8.07 -4.33 -4.54
CA PHE A 13 -7.29 -3.63 -5.54
C PHE A 13 -8.10 -3.52 -6.83
N ASN A 14 -8.37 -2.29 -7.27
CA ASN A 14 -9.17 -2.02 -8.46
C ASN A 14 -10.53 -2.72 -8.43
N GLY A 15 -11.17 -2.77 -7.25
CA GLY A 15 -12.47 -3.39 -7.07
C GLY A 15 -12.44 -4.90 -6.89
N THR A 16 -11.26 -5.52 -6.91
CA THR A 16 -11.12 -6.98 -6.75
C THR A 16 -10.38 -7.29 -5.46
N ASP A 17 -10.94 -8.21 -4.67
CA ASP A 17 -10.32 -8.65 -3.42
C ASP A 17 -9.17 -9.61 -3.74
N ILE A 18 -7.94 -9.19 -3.40
CA ILE A 18 -6.74 -9.98 -3.64
C ILE A 18 -6.14 -10.52 -2.35
N SER A 19 -6.85 -10.41 -1.24
CA SER A 19 -6.32 -10.74 0.09
C SER A 19 -5.77 -12.15 0.20
N ALA A 20 -6.39 -13.10 -0.46
CA ALA A 20 -5.99 -14.51 -0.38
C ALA A 20 -4.62 -14.78 -1.01
N ASN A 21 -4.15 -13.89 -1.86
CA ASN A 21 -2.88 -14.05 -2.57
C ASN A 21 -1.77 -13.14 -2.04
N VAL A 22 -2.07 -12.29 -1.07
CA VAL A 22 -1.10 -11.34 -0.52
C VAL A 22 -0.50 -11.92 0.76
N ALA A 23 0.82 -12.13 0.74
CA ALA A 23 1.54 -12.66 1.90
C ALA A 23 1.89 -11.55 2.88
N SER A 24 2.18 -10.35 2.38
CA SER A 24 2.47 -9.20 3.25
C SER A 24 2.10 -7.90 2.55
N VAL A 25 1.79 -6.89 3.34
CA VAL A 25 1.44 -5.57 2.85
C VAL A 25 2.03 -4.53 3.78
N SER A 26 2.54 -3.45 3.19
CA SER A 26 3.06 -2.33 3.96
C SER A 26 2.59 -1.04 3.29
N LEU A 27 1.79 -0.28 4.01
CA LEU A 27 1.30 1.02 3.55
C LEU A 27 2.08 2.09 4.30
N SER A 28 2.78 2.93 3.55
CA SER A 28 3.70 3.91 4.12
C SER A 28 3.30 5.32 3.70
N THR A 29 3.31 6.24 4.65
CA THR A 29 3.11 7.66 4.38
C THR A 29 4.25 8.44 5.01
N THR A 30 4.89 9.28 4.23
CA THR A 30 6.03 10.09 4.70
C THR A 30 5.84 11.53 4.26
N ALA A 31 6.37 12.44 5.07
CA ALA A 31 6.39 13.86 4.73
C ALA A 31 7.83 14.30 4.55
N ALA A 32 8.07 15.09 3.53
CA ALA A 32 9.38 15.67 3.31
C ALA A 32 9.71 16.65 4.44
N GLU A 33 10.96 16.68 4.81
CA GLU A 33 11.48 17.62 5.81
C GLU A 33 12.13 18.78 5.08
N VAL A 34 11.71 19.99 5.43
CA VAL A 34 12.27 21.20 4.83
C VAL A 34 12.94 22.01 5.95
N ALA A 35 14.24 22.22 5.82
CA ALA A 35 14.99 23.00 6.79
C ALA A 35 14.68 24.49 6.63
N THR A 36 14.43 25.16 7.73
CA THR A 36 14.16 26.60 7.76
C THR A 36 15.22 27.37 8.57
N THR A 37 16.30 26.67 8.93
CA THR A 37 17.38 27.26 9.72
C THR A 37 18.02 28.43 8.96
N ALA A 38 18.24 29.53 9.66
CA ALA A 38 18.86 30.73 9.11
C ALA A 38 20.06 31.15 9.95
N PHE A 39 20.81 32.09 9.44
CA PHE A 39 21.94 32.64 10.19
C PHE A 39 21.47 33.23 11.52
N GLY A 40 22.26 33.00 12.57
CA GLY A 40 21.93 33.43 13.90
C GLY A 40 21.11 32.43 14.72
N SER A 41 20.65 31.35 14.09
CA SER A 41 19.93 30.30 14.80
C SER A 41 20.91 29.45 15.60
N SER A 42 20.54 29.11 16.84
CA SER A 42 21.34 28.21 17.68
C SER A 42 20.88 26.76 17.57
N ALA A 43 19.77 26.51 16.88
CA ALA A 43 19.22 25.17 16.68
C ALA A 43 18.68 25.06 15.27
N VAL A 44 18.60 23.81 14.77
CA VAL A 44 18.02 23.54 13.45
C VAL A 44 16.51 23.57 13.54
N THR A 45 15.87 24.34 12.64
CA THR A 45 14.42 24.40 12.54
C THR A 45 13.94 23.77 11.23
N ARG A 46 12.78 23.13 11.26
CA ARG A 46 12.24 22.40 10.12
C ARG A 46 10.75 22.56 10.03
N VAL A 47 10.23 22.45 8.82
CA VAL A 47 8.79 22.34 8.57
C VAL A 47 8.54 21.12 7.68
N SER A 48 7.33 20.61 7.71
CA SER A 48 6.94 19.50 6.85
C SER A 48 6.70 20.00 5.42
N GLY A 49 7.20 19.25 4.45
CA GLY A 49 6.94 19.51 3.05
C GLY A 49 5.82 18.63 2.52
N LEU A 50 5.95 18.22 1.26
CA LEU A 50 4.94 17.39 0.61
C LEU A 50 4.93 15.99 1.21
N ILE A 51 3.74 15.39 1.24
CA ILE A 51 3.54 14.02 1.69
C ILE A 51 3.71 13.09 0.49
N ASP A 52 4.49 12.03 0.69
CA ASP A 52 4.70 11.00 -0.32
C ASP A 52 4.28 9.66 0.26
N ASN A 53 3.45 8.94 -0.47
CA ASN A 53 2.86 7.69 -0.02
C ASN A 53 3.24 6.56 -0.95
N SER A 54 3.36 5.37 -0.39
CA SER A 54 3.63 4.17 -1.17
C SER A 54 3.02 2.95 -0.49
N VAL A 55 2.84 1.89 -1.28
CA VAL A 55 2.38 0.61 -0.77
C VAL A 55 3.26 -0.49 -1.35
N THR A 56 3.66 -1.41 -0.48
CA THR A 56 4.49 -2.55 -0.85
C THR A 56 3.71 -3.83 -0.60
N PHE A 57 3.69 -4.70 -1.59
CA PHE A 57 3.05 -6.00 -1.50
C PHE A 57 4.05 -7.11 -1.75
N SER A 58 3.89 -8.22 -1.03
CA SER A 58 4.45 -9.50 -1.43
C SER A 58 3.28 -10.40 -1.78
N ILE A 59 3.16 -10.74 -3.04
CA ILE A 59 1.98 -11.40 -3.59
C ILE A 59 2.35 -12.78 -4.14
N HIS A 60 1.57 -13.80 -3.76
CA HIS A 60 1.67 -15.11 -4.41
C HIS A 60 0.99 -15.00 -5.76
N ASN A 61 1.73 -15.23 -6.83
CA ASN A 61 1.22 -14.99 -8.17
C ASN A 61 0.28 -16.11 -8.61
N ASP A 62 -0.93 -15.74 -8.95
CA ASP A 62 -1.90 -16.60 -9.61
C ASP A 62 -2.10 -16.03 -11.00
N TYR A 63 -1.56 -16.70 -12.01
CA TYR A 63 -1.54 -16.18 -13.37
C TYR A 63 -2.93 -15.94 -13.95
N ASN A 64 -3.92 -16.65 -13.44
CA ASN A 64 -5.30 -16.45 -13.88
C ASN A 64 -5.96 -15.28 -13.15
N ALA A 65 -5.83 -15.21 -11.82
CA ALA A 65 -6.55 -14.23 -11.01
C ALA A 65 -5.76 -12.95 -10.76
N ILE A 66 -4.46 -13.06 -10.50
CA ILE A 66 -3.64 -11.92 -10.06
C ILE A 66 -2.90 -11.28 -11.22
N ASP A 67 -2.21 -12.06 -12.03
CA ASP A 67 -1.46 -11.50 -13.17
C ASP A 67 -2.40 -10.79 -14.14
N GLY A 68 -3.60 -11.32 -14.32
CA GLY A 68 -4.62 -10.71 -15.17
C GLY A 68 -5.10 -9.35 -14.69
N ILE A 69 -4.89 -9.03 -13.40
CA ILE A 69 -5.23 -7.72 -12.84
C ILE A 69 -4.07 -6.74 -13.00
N PHE A 70 -2.87 -7.17 -12.61
CA PHE A 70 -1.73 -6.24 -12.51
C PHE A 70 -1.02 -5.98 -13.83
N PHE A 71 -0.85 -6.99 -14.65
CA PHE A 71 -0.07 -6.83 -15.88
C PHE A 71 -0.64 -5.77 -16.81
N PRO A 72 -1.97 -5.76 -17.08
CA PRO A 72 -2.55 -4.71 -17.94
C PRO A 72 -2.50 -3.32 -17.33
N LEU A 73 -2.35 -3.21 -16.02
CA LEU A 73 -2.35 -1.92 -15.33
C LEU A 73 -0.99 -1.23 -15.35
N VAL A 74 0.08 -1.94 -15.72
CA VAL A 74 1.41 -1.33 -15.79
C VAL A 74 1.38 -0.22 -16.86
N GLY A 75 1.65 1.01 -16.43
CA GLY A 75 1.61 2.16 -17.31
C GLY A 75 0.24 2.76 -17.53
N SER A 76 -0.79 2.26 -16.85
CA SER A 76 -2.13 2.82 -16.94
C SER A 76 -2.33 3.92 -15.90
N THR A 77 -3.56 4.47 -15.84
CA THR A 77 -3.90 5.48 -14.84
C THR A 77 -4.01 4.84 -13.45
N ALA A 78 -3.95 5.66 -12.40
CA ALA A 78 -4.04 5.19 -11.04
C ALA A 78 -5.37 4.49 -10.78
N VAL A 79 -5.32 3.44 -9.95
CA VAL A 79 -6.48 2.65 -9.57
C VAL A 79 -6.67 2.69 -8.06
N THR A 80 -7.90 2.44 -7.62
CA THR A 80 -8.23 2.49 -6.20
C THR A 80 -7.77 1.22 -5.49
N CYS A 81 -7.15 1.42 -4.33
CA CYS A 81 -6.76 0.34 -3.43
C CYS A 81 -7.29 0.64 -2.05
N VAL A 82 -7.94 -0.33 -1.43
CA VAL A 82 -8.50 -0.21 -0.07
C VAL A 82 -7.89 -1.31 0.79
N ILE A 83 -7.31 -0.92 1.91
CA ILE A 83 -6.66 -1.85 2.84
C ILE A 83 -7.28 -1.69 4.22
N LYS A 84 -7.68 -2.80 4.81
CA LYS A 84 -8.24 -2.85 6.14
C LYS A 84 -7.53 -3.92 6.96
N PRO A 85 -7.03 -3.62 8.16
CA PRO A 85 -6.25 -4.59 8.94
C PRO A 85 -6.97 -5.87 9.30
N ASN A 86 -8.29 -5.80 9.49
CA ASN A 86 -9.11 -6.98 9.76
C ASN A 86 -10.31 -6.99 8.83
N GLY A 87 -10.26 -7.89 7.83
CA GLY A 87 -11.31 -7.99 6.82
C GLY A 87 -12.61 -8.59 7.31
N THR A 88 -12.61 -9.27 8.46
CA THR A 88 -13.79 -9.91 8.99
C THR A 88 -14.66 -8.97 9.83
N ALA A 89 -14.15 -7.79 10.16
CA ALA A 89 -14.87 -6.81 10.96
C ALA A 89 -15.17 -5.56 10.15
N ALA A 90 -16.22 -4.85 10.53
CA ALA A 90 -16.54 -3.57 9.91
C ALA A 90 -15.48 -2.51 10.28
N ALA A 91 -15.36 -1.49 9.45
CA ALA A 91 -14.43 -0.40 9.72
C ALA A 91 -14.82 0.32 11.01
N SER A 92 -13.82 0.60 11.84
CA SER A 92 -14.01 1.29 13.13
C SER A 92 -12.70 1.96 13.52
N SER A 93 -12.71 2.66 14.64
CA SER A 93 -11.48 3.31 15.13
C SER A 93 -10.38 2.30 15.48
N ALA A 94 -10.75 1.06 15.81
CA ALA A 94 -9.80 -0.01 16.07
C ALA A 94 -9.45 -0.81 14.80
N ASN A 95 -10.19 -0.60 13.72
CA ASN A 95 -10.01 -1.32 12.46
C ASN A 95 -10.26 -0.37 11.28
N PRO A 96 -9.40 0.64 11.10
CA PRO A 96 -9.64 1.64 10.07
C PRO A 96 -9.44 1.09 8.67
N SER A 97 -10.15 1.68 7.72
CA SER A 97 -9.99 1.39 6.29
C SER A 97 -9.17 2.49 5.65
N TYR A 98 -8.13 2.13 4.93
CA TYR A 98 -7.27 3.08 4.20
C TYR A 98 -7.52 2.96 2.72
N SER A 99 -7.89 4.06 2.10
CA SER A 99 -8.21 4.14 0.68
C SER A 99 -7.21 5.05 -0.01
N CYS A 100 -6.70 4.63 -1.16
CA CYS A 100 -5.70 5.39 -1.89
C CYS A 100 -5.79 5.11 -3.37
N SER A 101 -5.14 5.96 -4.17
CA SER A 101 -5.01 5.79 -5.61
C SER A 101 -3.60 5.30 -5.91
N VAL A 102 -3.48 4.09 -6.40
CA VAL A 102 -2.19 3.41 -6.62
C VAL A 102 -1.86 3.43 -8.10
N LEU A 103 -0.63 3.82 -8.41
CA LEU A 103 -0.12 3.79 -9.77
C LEU A 103 0.74 2.53 -9.92
N VAL A 104 0.34 1.64 -10.83
CA VAL A 104 1.07 0.41 -11.08
C VAL A 104 2.23 0.72 -12.02
N THR A 105 3.42 0.79 -11.46
CA THR A 105 4.64 1.16 -12.21
C THR A 105 5.51 -0.02 -12.55
N GLU A 106 5.32 -1.15 -11.87
CA GLU A 106 6.10 -2.36 -12.11
C GLU A 106 5.28 -3.59 -11.80
N TRP A 107 5.62 -4.68 -12.43
CA TRP A 107 5.05 -5.98 -12.13
C TRP A 107 6.06 -7.04 -12.51
N THR A 108 6.21 -8.04 -11.65
CA THR A 108 7.16 -9.13 -11.85
C THR A 108 6.38 -10.43 -12.10
N PRO A 109 5.96 -10.68 -13.35
CA PRO A 109 5.07 -11.81 -13.61
C PRO A 109 5.74 -13.16 -13.42
N VAL A 110 7.04 -13.25 -13.67
CA VAL A 110 7.78 -14.49 -13.49
C VAL A 110 8.94 -14.22 -12.55
N ASN A 111 8.85 -14.77 -11.35
CA ASN A 111 9.87 -14.57 -10.32
C ASN A 111 9.88 -15.78 -9.40
N GLY A 112 11.01 -16.45 -9.35
CA GLY A 112 11.22 -17.63 -8.51
C GLY A 112 12.24 -18.56 -9.12
N ALA A 113 12.67 -19.53 -8.32
CA ALA A 113 13.59 -20.57 -8.74
C ALA A 113 12.88 -21.92 -8.75
N VAL A 114 13.56 -22.93 -9.26
CA VAL A 114 13.00 -24.28 -9.28
C VAL A 114 12.66 -24.72 -7.86
N GLY A 115 11.43 -25.15 -7.66
CA GLY A 115 10.95 -25.58 -6.34
C GLY A 115 10.42 -24.47 -5.47
N GLU A 116 10.43 -23.22 -5.95
CA GLU A 116 9.90 -22.08 -5.20
C GLU A 116 8.54 -21.66 -5.71
N LEU A 117 7.76 -21.07 -4.80
CA LEU A 117 6.48 -20.47 -5.15
C LEU A 117 6.71 -19.21 -5.96
N ALA A 118 5.96 -19.02 -7.04
CA ALA A 118 6.03 -17.80 -7.81
C ALA A 118 5.45 -16.65 -6.98
N THR A 119 6.26 -15.64 -6.72
CA THR A 119 5.86 -14.47 -5.94
C THR A 119 6.20 -13.19 -6.69
N ALA A 120 5.52 -12.11 -6.33
CA ALA A 120 5.84 -10.79 -6.84
C ALA A 120 5.99 -9.85 -5.65
N ASP A 121 7.18 -9.29 -5.49
CA ASP A 121 7.45 -8.28 -4.48
C ASP A 121 7.48 -6.93 -5.19
N VAL A 122 6.45 -6.12 -4.97
CA VAL A 122 6.28 -4.89 -5.73
C VAL A 122 6.00 -3.72 -4.78
N THR A 123 6.52 -2.56 -5.16
CA THR A 123 6.26 -1.30 -4.47
C THR A 123 5.64 -0.34 -5.47
N PHE A 124 4.46 0.15 -5.14
CA PHE A 124 3.74 1.10 -5.98
C PHE A 124 3.67 2.46 -5.34
N PRO A 125 3.97 3.53 -6.08
CA PRO A 125 3.72 4.88 -5.59
C PRO A 125 2.21 5.15 -5.55
N ILE A 126 1.81 5.95 -4.58
CA ILE A 126 0.42 6.37 -4.44
C ILE A 126 0.31 7.80 -4.94
N SER A 127 -0.69 8.05 -5.77
CA SER A 127 -0.98 9.38 -6.29
C SER A 127 -1.95 10.08 -5.36
N GLY A 128 -1.47 11.09 -4.65
CA GLY A 128 -2.29 11.87 -3.73
C GLY A 128 -2.24 11.36 -2.31
N ALA A 129 -3.24 11.70 -1.52
CA ALA A 129 -3.29 11.39 -0.10
C ALA A 129 -3.98 10.05 0.16
N ILE A 130 -3.63 9.45 1.29
CA ILE A 130 -4.32 8.25 1.79
C ILE A 130 -5.50 8.73 2.63
N ALA A 131 -6.69 8.22 2.31
CA ALA A 131 -7.89 8.52 3.07
C ALA A 131 -8.13 7.43 4.12
N LYS A 132 -8.20 7.82 5.37
CA LYS A 132 -8.50 6.92 6.47
C LYS A 132 -9.97 7.03 6.86
N SER A 133 -10.67 5.90 6.88
CA SER A 133 -12.06 5.84 7.30
C SER A 133 -12.19 4.95 8.54
N VAL A 134 -12.89 5.44 9.57
CA VAL A 134 -13.11 4.69 10.81
C VAL A 134 -14.58 4.30 10.98
N GLY A 135 -15.39 4.51 9.98
CA GLY A 135 -16.80 4.17 9.99
C GLY A 135 -17.33 3.81 8.64
N ALA A 136 -18.57 3.42 8.60
CA ALA A 136 -19.26 3.05 7.35
C ALA A 136 -19.52 4.28 6.50
#